data_3f87d450849d8bf800d89c66e12330ef
#
_entry.id   3f87d450849d8bf800d89c66e12330ef
#
_cell.length_a   1.000
_cell.length_b   1.000
_cell.length_c   1.000
_cell.angle_alpha   90.00
_cell.angle_beta   90.00
_cell.angle_gamma   90.00
#
_symmetry.space_group_name_H-M   'P 1'
#
loop_
_entity.id
_entity.type
_entity.pdbx_description
1 polymer ?
#
loop_
_entity_poly.entity_id
_entity_poly.type
_entity_poly.pdbx_seq_one_letter_code
_entity_poly.pdbx_strand_id
1 'polypeptide(L)'
;MSVTMNSWEERIIVDPMVLVGQPVIKGTRLAVHFIIDLLAQGWSVDEVLRNYPGITLEDVLACLGYAGHALRQEQVYPLAVV
;
A
#
# COMPACT_ATOMS: atom_id res chain seq x y z
N MET A 1 15.90 -9.53 -14.79
CA MET A 1 15.73 -9.18 -14.38
C MET A 1 15.14 -9.04 -13.74
N SER A 2 15.02 -9.08 -13.31
CA SER A 2 14.37 -9.04 -12.76
C SER A 2 14.13 -8.18 -12.14
N VAL A 3 13.64 -7.70 -12.10
CA VAL A 3 13.38 -6.87 -11.66
C VAL A 3 12.80 -6.89 -10.74
N THR A 4 13.01 -6.69 -10.09
CA THR A 4 12.49 -6.80 -9.22
C THR A 4 11.67 -5.99 -8.81
N MET A 5 10.69 -6.09 -8.96
CA MET A 5 9.81 -5.32 -8.63
C MET A 5 9.70 -5.26 -7.23
N ASN A 6 9.22 -4.30 -6.62
CA ASN A 6 8.94 -4.24 -5.25
C ASN A 6 7.98 -5.31 -4.92
N SER A 7 8.34 -6.19 -4.10
CA SER A 7 7.49 -7.29 -3.76
C SER A 7 6.69 -6.89 -2.54
N TRP A 8 5.49 -6.42 -2.75
CA TRP A 8 4.68 -5.96 -1.63
C TRP A 8 4.34 -7.11 -0.66
N GLU A 9 4.39 -8.35 -1.14
CA GLU A 9 4.05 -9.48 -0.27
C GLU A 9 4.98 -9.59 0.92
N GLU A 10 6.16 -9.06 0.81
CA GLU A 10 7.10 -9.13 1.93
C GLU A 10 6.88 -8.05 2.95
N ARG A 11 6.11 -7.04 2.62
CA ARG A 11 5.97 -5.89 3.49
C ARG A 11 4.55 -5.61 3.93
N ILE A 12 3.56 -6.18 3.27
CA ILE A 12 2.16 -5.95 3.59
C ILE A 12 1.58 -7.24 4.13
N ILE A 13 0.94 -7.16 5.27
CA ILE A 13 0.32 -8.34 5.84
C ILE A 13 -1.13 -8.05 6.16
N VAL A 14 -1.90 -9.12 6.25
CA VAL A 14 -3.28 -9.04 6.68
C VAL A 14 -3.39 -9.96 7.87
N ASP A 15 -3.48 -9.39 9.06
CA ASP A 15 -3.53 -10.15 10.30
C ASP A 15 -4.84 -9.82 10.99
N PRO A 16 -5.71 -10.78 11.23
CA PRO A 16 -7.00 -10.49 11.86
C PRO A 16 -6.88 -9.77 13.19
N MET A 17 -5.74 -9.90 13.85
CA MET A 17 -5.54 -9.26 15.14
C MET A 17 -5.02 -7.84 15.02
N VAL A 18 -4.75 -7.38 13.81
CA VAL A 18 -4.25 -6.03 13.60
C VAL A 18 -5.25 -5.30 12.72
N LEU A 19 -5.82 -4.24 13.23
CA LEU A 19 -6.78 -3.41 12.51
C LEU A 19 -7.89 -4.24 11.88
N VAL A 20 -8.31 -5.28 12.58
CA VAL A 20 -9.43 -6.11 12.16
C VAL A 20 -9.21 -6.70 10.77
N GLY A 21 -8.00 -7.12 10.50
CA GLY A 21 -7.71 -7.79 9.25
C GLY A 21 -7.51 -6.90 8.06
N GLN A 22 -7.34 -5.60 8.26
CA GLN A 22 -7.02 -4.73 7.14
C GLN A 22 -5.55 -4.90 6.76
N PRO A 23 -5.21 -4.72 5.49
CA PRO A 23 -3.80 -4.77 5.10
C PRO A 23 -3.02 -3.67 5.80
N VAL A 24 -1.90 -4.04 6.39
CA VAL A 24 -1.04 -3.09 7.10
C VAL A 24 0.40 -3.32 6.71
N ILE A 25 1.22 -2.31 6.94
CA ILE A 25 2.65 -2.46 6.75
C ILE A 25 3.17 -3.33 7.89
N LYS A 26 3.89 -4.40 7.54
CA LYS A 26 4.39 -5.35 8.50
C LYS A 26 5.19 -4.65 9.58
N GLY A 27 4.94 -5.02 10.81
CA GLY A 27 5.63 -4.43 11.94
C GLY A 27 5.03 -3.12 12.41
N THR A 28 3.93 -2.67 11.82
CA THR A 28 3.30 -1.42 12.22
C THR A 28 1.81 -1.62 12.34
N ARG A 29 1.13 -0.58 12.77
CA ARG A 29 -0.34 -0.56 12.71
C ARG A 29 -0.81 0.42 11.66
N LEU A 30 0.04 0.71 10.68
CA LEU A 30 -0.32 1.66 9.64
C LEU A 30 -0.97 0.91 8.49
N ALA A 31 -2.24 1.19 8.28
CA ALA A 31 -2.98 0.55 7.20
C ALA A 31 -2.50 1.03 5.85
N VAL A 32 -2.54 0.16 4.87
CA VAL A 32 -2.17 0.54 3.51
C VAL A 32 -3.02 1.71 3.03
N HIS A 33 -4.34 1.65 3.26
CA HIS A 33 -5.20 2.72 2.77
C HIS A 33 -4.88 4.07 3.42
N PHE A 34 -4.38 4.05 4.67
CA PHE A 34 -4.02 5.29 5.33
C PHE A 34 -2.87 5.98 4.59
N ILE A 35 -1.87 5.20 4.20
CA ILE A 35 -0.74 5.75 3.45
C ILE A 35 -1.19 6.25 2.08
N ILE A 36 -2.04 5.48 1.42
CA ILE A 36 -2.55 5.89 0.12
C ILE A 36 -3.34 7.19 0.25
N ASP A 37 -4.15 7.31 1.31
CA ASP A 37 -4.94 8.51 1.52
C ASP A 37 -4.07 9.73 1.73
N LEU A 38 -2.96 9.61 2.44
CA LEU A 38 -2.06 10.74 2.63
C LEU A 38 -1.52 11.21 1.29
N LEU A 39 -1.09 10.28 0.45
CA LEU A 39 -0.58 10.63 -0.86
C LEU A 39 -1.68 11.26 -1.72
N ALA A 40 -2.90 10.75 -1.60
CA ALA A 40 -4.02 11.30 -2.35
C ALA A 40 -4.35 12.72 -1.93
N GLN A 41 -4.03 13.06 -0.68
CA GLN A 41 -4.26 14.40 -0.18
C GLN A 41 -3.14 15.37 -0.54
N GLY A 42 -2.14 14.87 -1.25
CA GLY A 42 -1.06 15.73 -1.70
C GLY A 42 0.21 15.68 -0.88
N TRP A 43 0.29 14.77 0.10
CA TRP A 43 1.52 14.62 0.85
C TRP A 43 2.58 14.05 -0.08
N SER A 44 3.80 14.55 0.04
CA SER A 44 4.90 13.96 -0.68
C SER A 44 5.37 12.72 0.08
N VAL A 45 6.11 11.85 -0.60
CA VAL A 45 6.68 10.68 0.06
C VAL A 45 7.59 11.15 1.20
N ASP A 46 8.39 12.20 0.97
CA ASP A 46 9.27 12.70 2.01
C ASP A 46 8.49 13.12 3.25
N GLU A 47 7.34 13.75 3.05
CA GLU A 47 6.52 14.15 4.19
C GLU A 47 5.99 12.95 4.94
N VAL A 48 5.57 11.92 4.22
CA VAL A 48 5.09 10.71 4.85
C VAL A 48 6.20 10.09 5.70
N LEU A 49 7.39 9.95 5.13
CA LEU A 49 8.49 9.32 5.85
C LEU A 49 8.93 10.16 7.05
N ARG A 50 8.84 11.48 6.91
CA ARG A 50 9.24 12.35 8.01
C ARG A 50 8.27 12.24 9.17
N ASN A 51 7.00 12.08 8.89
CA ASN A 51 5.98 12.00 9.93
C ASN A 51 5.78 10.59 10.49
N TYR A 52 6.22 9.58 9.76
CA TYR A 52 6.08 8.18 10.18
C TYR A 52 7.44 7.51 10.03
N PRO A 53 8.39 7.85 10.91
CA PRO A 53 9.78 7.40 10.72
C PRO A 53 9.98 5.89 10.87
N GLY A 54 8.95 5.18 11.28
CA GLY A 54 9.07 3.73 11.37
C GLY A 54 8.94 3.01 10.04
N ILE A 55 8.64 3.73 8.96
CA ILE A 55 8.50 3.10 7.66
C ILE A 55 9.50 3.68 6.68
N THR A 56 9.69 2.99 5.58
CA THR A 56 10.68 3.36 4.59
C THR A 56 10.02 3.63 3.24
N LEU A 57 10.81 4.13 2.31
CA LEU A 57 10.32 4.30 0.95
C LEU A 57 9.79 2.99 0.39
N GLU A 58 10.50 1.90 0.65
CA GLU A 58 10.06 0.60 0.15
C GLU A 58 8.70 0.23 0.71
N ASP A 59 8.40 0.63 1.94
CA ASP A 59 7.10 0.37 2.52
C ASP A 59 6.02 1.16 1.80
N VAL A 60 6.30 2.41 1.45
CA VAL A 60 5.34 3.21 0.70
C VAL A 60 5.10 2.60 -0.68
N LEU A 61 6.19 2.19 -1.34
CA LEU A 61 6.05 1.55 -2.65
C LEU A 61 5.27 0.24 -2.55
N ALA A 62 5.45 -0.47 -1.45
CA ALA A 62 4.70 -1.71 -1.23
C ALA A 62 3.20 -1.42 -1.09
N CYS A 63 2.85 -0.32 -0.43
CA CYS A 63 1.45 0.06 -0.33
C CYS A 63 0.86 0.30 -1.71
N LEU A 64 1.60 1.00 -2.57
CA LEU A 64 1.13 1.24 -3.92
C LEU A 64 1.04 -0.06 -4.70
N GLY A 65 2.01 -0.94 -4.53
CA GLY A 65 2.00 -2.24 -5.19
C GLY A 65 0.80 -3.08 -4.78
N TYR A 66 0.51 -3.08 -3.48
CA TYR A 66 -0.66 -3.81 -2.99
C TYR A 66 -1.94 -3.21 -3.56
N ALA A 67 -2.03 -1.88 -3.57
CA ALA A 67 -3.23 -1.23 -4.10
C ALA A 67 -3.44 -1.59 -5.57
N GLY A 68 -2.35 -1.59 -6.35
CA GLY A 68 -2.46 -1.98 -7.75
C GLY A 68 -2.92 -3.41 -7.90
N HIS A 69 -2.39 -4.31 -7.08
CA HIS A 69 -2.79 -5.70 -7.11
C HIS A 69 -4.29 -5.83 -6.77
N ALA A 70 -4.72 -5.15 -5.73
CA ALA A 70 -6.12 -5.22 -5.30
C ALA A 70 -7.05 -4.71 -6.38
N LEU A 71 -6.67 -3.63 -7.05
CA LEU A 71 -7.50 -3.10 -8.11
C LEU A 71 -7.59 -4.06 -9.30
N ARG A 72 -6.51 -4.76 -9.61
CA ARG A 72 -6.55 -5.71 -10.71
C ARG A 72 -7.41 -6.93 -10.38
N GLN A 73 -7.59 -7.21 -9.10
CA GLN A 73 -8.41 -8.33 -8.69
C GLN A 73 -9.89 -8.00 -8.70
N GLU A 74 -10.25 -6.71 -8.71
CA GLU A 74 -11.63 -6.37 -8.79
C GLU A 74 -12.09 -6.63 -10.20
N GLN A 75 -13.07 -7.33 -10.41
CA GLN A 75 -13.53 -7.65 -11.73
C GLN A 75 -14.32 -6.47 -12.28
N VAL A 76 -13.66 -5.38 -12.48
CA VAL A 76 -14.32 -4.20 -12.98
C VAL A 76 -14.25 -4.21 -14.47
N TYR A 77 -15.36 -4.33 -15.13
CA TYR A 77 -15.38 -4.33 -16.57
C TYR A 77 -15.64 -2.94 -17.05
N PRO A 78 -14.94 -2.55 -18.05
CA PRO A 78 -15.06 -1.21 -18.58
C PRO A 78 -16.37 -1.10 -19.16
N LEU A 79 -17.19 -0.55 -18.60
CA LEU A 79 -18.31 -0.40 -19.20
C LEU A 79 -18.25 0.24 -20.30
N ALA A 80 -18.06 0.55 -20.69
CA ALA A 80 -18.06 1.13 -21.72
C ALA A 80 -17.40 1.18 -22.43
N VAL A 81 -17.10 0.99 -22.40
CA VAL A 81 -16.50 0.92 -23.00
C VAL A 81 -16.71 1.53 -23.78
N VAL A 82 -17.02 1.82 -23.85
CA VAL A 82 -17.29 2.41 -24.57
C VAL A 82 -16.96 2.87 -24.86
#